data_b1ac749ab5f61f5549d88261f5d4f892
#
_entry.id   b1ac749ab5f61f5549d88261f5d4f892
#
_cell.length_a   1.000
_cell.length_b   1.000
_cell.length_c   1.000
_cell.angle_alpha   90.00
_cell.angle_beta   90.00
_cell.angle_gamma   90.00
#
_symmetry.space_group_name_H-M   'P 1'
#
loop_
_entity.id
_entity.type
_entity.pdbx_description
1 polymer ?
#
loop_
_entity_poly.entity_id
_entity_poly.type
_entity_poly.pdbx_seq_one_letter_code
_entity_poly.pdbx_strand_id
1 'polypeptide(L)'
;AGPKDIWIWDSKGKLLDKIVCPERAVNCAFGGTQLRDLYLTGFGGVHVQRMKVSGVPTQPPAEWPESMPDKPSVQVPGNVTQLLDLTYAEYGPRKMLADIFIPGGKGPFPAALIIHGGGWIKGDKMKFRAMGVEMAKRGYVSMAIDYRLAEEAPFPANIRDCHAAVRYLRAHAQKYKIDPNKIGVVGGSAGAHLAGLLAT
;
A
#
# COMPACT_ATOMS: atom_id res chain seq x y z
N ALA A 1 6.68 8.89 21.26
CA ALA A 1 7.85 8.74 20.40
C ALA A 1 8.23 7.26 20.41
N GLY A 2 8.14 6.57 19.29
CA GLY A 2 8.58 5.18 19.16
C GLY A 2 10.11 5.06 19.25
N PRO A 3 10.64 3.83 19.42
CA PRO A 3 12.07 3.62 19.50
C PRO A 3 12.75 4.16 18.24
N LYS A 4 13.92 4.81 18.42
CA LYS A 4 14.73 5.31 17.31
C LYS A 4 15.47 4.18 16.58
N ASP A 5 15.51 2.99 17.17
CA ASP A 5 16.35 1.88 16.74
C ASP A 5 15.66 0.98 15.70
N ILE A 6 16.45 0.38 14.82
CA ILE A 6 16.01 -0.68 13.93
C ILE A 6 16.34 -2.03 14.56
N TRP A 7 15.33 -2.87 14.69
CA TRP A 7 15.44 -4.21 15.26
C TRP A 7 15.38 -5.23 14.13
N ILE A 8 16.36 -6.14 14.11
CA ILE A 8 16.48 -7.17 13.08
C ILE A 8 16.13 -8.52 13.70
N TRP A 9 15.12 -9.16 13.16
CA TRP A 9 14.61 -10.44 13.61
C TRP A 9 14.80 -11.52 12.54
N ASP A 10 15.01 -12.77 12.93
CA ASP A 10 14.91 -13.89 11.99
C ASP A 10 13.45 -14.29 11.72
N SER A 11 13.26 -15.22 10.79
CA SER A 11 11.93 -15.74 10.43
C SER A 11 11.20 -16.51 11.54
N LYS A 12 11.88 -16.80 12.65
CA LYS A 12 11.33 -17.48 13.84
C LYS A 12 11.07 -16.51 14.99
N GLY A 13 11.23 -15.21 14.77
CA GLY A 13 10.98 -14.18 15.78
C GLY A 13 12.10 -14.03 16.81
N LYS A 14 13.33 -14.54 16.54
CA LYS A 14 14.50 -14.31 17.39
C LYS A 14 15.16 -13.00 16.99
N LEU A 15 15.44 -12.13 17.96
CA LEU A 15 16.21 -10.91 17.74
C LEU A 15 17.65 -11.27 17.34
N LEU A 16 18.06 -10.83 16.16
CA LEU A 16 19.41 -11.03 15.63
C LEU A 16 20.33 -9.85 15.93
N ASP A 17 19.83 -8.63 15.81
CA ASP A 17 20.61 -7.42 16.00
C ASP A 17 19.73 -6.21 16.28
N LYS A 18 20.36 -5.14 16.75
CA LYS A 18 19.73 -3.86 17.00
C LYS A 18 20.65 -2.75 16.51
N ILE A 19 20.19 -1.97 15.53
CA ILE A 19 20.91 -0.82 15.02
C ILE A 19 20.42 0.42 15.76
N VAL A 20 21.30 1.04 16.52
CA VAL A 20 21.02 2.32 17.18
C VAL A 20 21.12 3.43 16.13
N CYS A 21 20.01 4.09 15.84
CA CYS A 21 19.96 5.20 14.88
C CYS A 21 20.13 6.53 15.64
N PRO A 22 20.96 7.46 15.13
CA PRO A 22 21.13 8.78 15.74
C PRO A 22 19.83 9.59 15.71
N GLU A 23 18.96 9.29 14.75
CA GLU A 23 17.62 9.86 14.65
C GLU A 23 16.62 8.79 14.20
N ARG A 24 15.31 9.13 14.20
CA ARG A 24 14.27 8.21 13.75
C ARG A 24 14.41 7.92 12.26
N ALA A 25 14.72 6.68 11.92
CA ALA A 25 14.75 6.24 10.53
C ALA A 25 13.33 6.26 9.94
N VAL A 26 13.21 6.79 8.72
CA VAL A 26 11.96 6.87 7.96
C VAL A 26 11.90 5.78 6.91
N ASN A 27 13.06 5.40 6.35
CA ASN A 27 13.18 4.34 5.36
C ASN A 27 14.56 3.70 5.43
N CYS A 28 14.70 2.51 4.85
CA CYS A 28 15.98 1.83 4.73
C CYS A 28 16.06 1.06 3.41
N ALA A 29 17.28 0.93 2.89
CA ALA A 29 17.56 0.11 1.71
C ALA A 29 18.99 -0.43 1.78
N PHE A 30 19.21 -1.65 1.25
CA PHE A 30 20.55 -2.16 1.07
C PHE A 30 21.18 -1.61 -0.21
N GLY A 31 22.49 -1.31 -0.15
CA GLY A 31 23.27 -0.82 -1.28
C GLY A 31 24.75 -1.23 -1.16
N GLY A 32 25.60 -0.56 -1.94
CA GLY A 32 27.00 -0.91 -2.09
C GLY A 32 27.23 -2.12 -3.00
N THR A 33 28.48 -2.38 -3.39
CA THR A 33 28.85 -3.42 -4.38
C THR A 33 28.51 -4.85 -3.95
N GLN A 34 28.37 -5.08 -2.65
CA GLN A 34 28.01 -6.39 -2.07
C GLN A 34 26.64 -6.36 -1.39
N LEU A 35 25.85 -5.30 -1.54
CA LEU A 35 24.58 -5.09 -0.86
C LEU A 35 24.66 -5.27 0.66
N ARG A 36 25.77 -4.87 1.26
CA ARG A 36 26.00 -4.97 2.72
C ARG A 36 25.88 -3.64 3.43
N ASP A 37 25.72 -2.56 2.72
CA ASP A 37 25.55 -1.24 3.28
C ASP A 37 24.07 -0.94 3.42
N LEU A 38 23.56 -0.86 4.65
CA LEU A 38 22.19 -0.48 4.94
C LEU A 38 22.12 1.05 5.04
N TYR A 39 21.48 1.67 4.08
CA TYR A 39 21.22 3.10 4.04
C TYR A 39 19.94 3.38 4.82
N LEU A 40 20.02 4.25 5.81
CA LEU A 40 18.93 4.67 6.67
C LEU A 40 18.67 6.16 6.41
N THR A 41 17.48 6.48 5.96
CA THR A 41 17.09 7.88 5.78
C THR A 41 16.27 8.37 6.95
N GLY A 42 16.60 9.53 7.48
CA GLY A 42 15.90 10.21 8.54
C GLY A 42 15.63 11.67 8.18
N PHE A 43 15.12 12.45 9.13
CA PHE A 43 14.83 13.87 8.91
C PHE A 43 16.09 14.73 8.85
N GLY A 44 17.19 14.31 9.44
CA GLY A 44 18.47 15.02 9.48
C GLY A 44 19.48 14.56 8.43
N GLY A 45 19.22 13.46 7.71
CA GLY A 45 20.16 12.98 6.70
C GLY A 45 20.05 11.51 6.33
N VAL A 46 21.12 11.01 5.74
CA VAL A 46 21.29 9.60 5.36
C VAL A 46 22.43 9.01 6.19
N HIS A 47 22.16 7.93 6.89
CA HIS A 47 23.13 7.17 7.65
C HIS A 47 23.42 5.85 6.96
N VAL A 48 24.66 5.39 7.00
CA VAL A 48 25.07 4.11 6.40
C VAL A 48 25.60 3.19 7.48
N GLN A 49 25.03 1.98 7.53
CA GLN A 49 25.45 0.93 8.46
C GLN A 49 25.95 -0.29 7.68
N ARG A 50 27.21 -0.71 7.90
CA ARG A 50 27.72 -1.95 7.33
C ARG A 50 27.11 -3.15 8.03
N MET A 51 26.53 -4.05 7.25
CA MET A 51 25.87 -5.26 7.73
C MET A 51 26.74 -6.50 7.55
N LYS A 52 26.55 -7.48 8.43
CA LYS A 52 27.23 -8.80 8.35
C LYS A 52 26.66 -9.66 7.22
N VAL A 53 25.40 -9.45 6.87
CA VAL A 53 24.69 -10.16 5.80
C VAL A 53 24.39 -9.23 4.64
N SER A 54 24.31 -9.78 3.43
CA SER A 54 23.91 -9.02 2.26
C SER A 54 22.39 -8.87 2.22
N GLY A 55 21.91 -7.73 1.72
CA GLY A 55 20.51 -7.55 1.33
C GLY A 55 20.17 -8.32 0.06
N VAL A 56 18.88 -8.43 -0.24
CA VAL A 56 18.42 -8.97 -1.51
C VAL A 56 18.67 -7.93 -2.61
N PRO A 57 19.25 -8.31 -3.77
CA PRO A 57 19.40 -7.39 -4.87
C PRO A 57 18.04 -6.85 -5.31
N THR A 58 17.81 -5.55 -5.14
CA THR A 58 16.82 -4.86 -5.94
C THR A 58 17.54 -4.43 -7.20
N GLN A 59 17.15 -4.93 -8.37
CA GLN A 59 17.71 -4.40 -9.61
C GLN A 59 17.29 -2.94 -9.70
N PRO A 60 18.22 -1.98 -9.58
CA PRO A 60 17.88 -0.62 -9.91
C PRO A 60 17.50 -0.59 -11.40
N PRO A 61 16.58 0.26 -11.84
CA PRO A 61 16.41 0.50 -13.25
C PRO A 61 17.77 0.91 -13.85
N ALA A 62 18.07 0.44 -15.05
CA ALA A 62 19.35 0.66 -15.71
C ALA A 62 19.75 2.15 -15.78
N GLU A 63 18.76 3.02 -15.79
CA GLU A 63 18.89 4.47 -15.63
C GLU A 63 17.65 5.02 -14.93
N TRP A 64 17.84 5.92 -13.95
CA TRP A 64 16.76 6.73 -13.45
C TRP A 64 16.40 7.75 -14.51
N PRO A 65 15.13 7.86 -14.94
CA PRO A 65 14.74 8.90 -15.88
C PRO A 65 15.06 10.27 -15.27
N GLU A 66 15.64 11.17 -16.07
CA GLU A 66 15.98 12.55 -15.64
C GLU A 66 14.77 13.33 -15.15
N SER A 67 13.58 12.93 -15.57
CA SER A 67 12.32 13.39 -15.01
C SER A 67 11.42 12.18 -14.76
N MET A 68 10.85 12.05 -13.55
CA MET A 68 9.77 11.10 -13.31
C MET A 68 8.62 11.47 -14.27
N PRO A 69 8.18 10.56 -15.14
CA PRO A 69 7.06 10.87 -16.03
C PRO A 69 5.87 11.32 -15.18
N ASP A 70 5.24 12.40 -15.60
CA ASP A 70 3.97 12.84 -15.02
C ASP A 70 3.03 11.64 -15.00
N LYS A 71 2.74 11.15 -13.79
CA LYS A 71 1.86 10.03 -13.45
C LYS A 71 1.79 8.96 -14.57
N PRO A 72 2.50 7.83 -14.46
CA PRO A 72 2.48 6.82 -15.51
C PRO A 72 1.03 6.50 -15.87
N SER A 73 0.68 6.64 -17.14
CA SER A 73 -0.61 6.24 -17.66
C SER A 73 -0.73 4.74 -17.44
N VAL A 74 -1.60 4.33 -16.53
CA VAL A 74 -1.81 2.92 -16.25
C VAL A 74 -2.55 2.31 -17.43
N GLN A 75 -1.85 1.54 -18.25
CA GLN A 75 -2.50 0.78 -19.32
C GLN A 75 -3.30 -0.37 -18.71
N VAL A 76 -4.60 -0.35 -18.91
CA VAL A 76 -5.51 -1.41 -18.47
C VAL A 76 -5.66 -2.41 -19.63
N PRO A 77 -5.28 -3.70 -19.42
CA PRO A 77 -5.45 -4.72 -20.45
C PRO A 77 -6.91 -4.90 -20.83
N GLY A 78 -7.18 -5.25 -22.09
CA GLY A 78 -8.55 -5.42 -22.60
C GLY A 78 -9.39 -6.51 -21.90
N ASN A 79 -8.73 -7.42 -21.18
CA ASN A 79 -9.39 -8.44 -20.37
C ASN A 79 -9.63 -8.01 -18.90
N VAL A 80 -9.30 -6.78 -18.52
CA VAL A 80 -9.59 -6.22 -17.20
C VAL A 80 -10.65 -5.14 -17.35
N THR A 81 -11.74 -5.28 -16.63
CA THR A 81 -12.78 -4.24 -16.54
C THR A 81 -12.40 -3.25 -15.46
N GLN A 82 -12.37 -1.96 -15.79
CA GLN A 82 -12.18 -0.89 -14.82
C GLN A 82 -13.46 -0.12 -14.56
N LEU A 83 -13.72 0.17 -13.31
CA LEU A 83 -14.81 1.02 -12.84
C LEU A 83 -14.20 2.10 -11.96
N LEU A 84 -14.21 3.33 -12.43
CA LEU A 84 -13.57 4.46 -11.76
C LEU A 84 -14.59 5.31 -11.01
N ASP A 85 -14.12 5.98 -9.96
CA ASP A 85 -14.88 6.96 -9.18
C ASP A 85 -16.22 6.44 -8.61
N LEU A 86 -16.24 5.15 -8.24
CA LEU A 86 -17.40 4.55 -7.59
C LEU A 86 -17.54 5.08 -6.16
N THR A 87 -18.74 5.53 -5.81
CA THR A 87 -19.06 5.90 -4.43
C THR A 87 -19.29 4.63 -3.60
N TYR A 88 -18.46 4.39 -2.58
CA TYR A 88 -18.61 3.24 -1.68
C TYR A 88 -19.18 3.61 -0.30
N ALA A 89 -19.13 4.88 0.07
CA ALA A 89 -19.75 5.45 1.26
C ALA A 89 -20.02 6.94 1.08
N GLU A 90 -20.96 7.48 1.85
CA GLU A 90 -21.30 8.90 1.84
C GLU A 90 -21.40 9.42 3.29
N TYR A 91 -20.85 10.61 3.53
CA TYR A 91 -20.90 11.31 4.80
C TYR A 91 -21.37 12.75 4.57
N GLY A 92 -22.68 12.96 4.60
CA GLY A 92 -23.28 14.21 4.15
C GLY A 92 -22.94 14.48 2.68
N PRO A 93 -22.36 15.62 2.32
CA PRO A 93 -21.99 15.93 0.94
C PRO A 93 -20.69 15.20 0.49
N ARG A 94 -19.92 14.63 1.40
CA ARG A 94 -18.64 13.98 1.10
C ARG A 94 -18.86 12.54 0.62
N LYS A 95 -18.55 12.30 -0.65
CA LYS A 95 -18.53 10.96 -1.25
C LYS A 95 -17.15 10.34 -1.12
N MET A 96 -17.11 9.12 -0.62
CA MET A 96 -15.90 8.31 -0.57
C MET A 96 -15.79 7.50 -1.84
N LEU A 97 -14.75 7.74 -2.62
CA LEU A 97 -14.60 7.18 -3.97
C LEU A 97 -13.63 5.99 -3.96
N ALA A 98 -13.85 5.10 -4.90
CA ALA A 98 -13.01 3.95 -5.18
C ALA A 98 -12.86 3.69 -6.67
N ASP A 99 -11.74 3.09 -7.05
CA ASP A 99 -11.51 2.51 -8.36
C ASP A 99 -11.46 0.99 -8.24
N ILE A 100 -12.26 0.28 -9.02
CA ILE A 100 -12.32 -1.19 -9.01
C ILE A 100 -11.81 -1.73 -10.33
N PHE A 101 -10.95 -2.76 -10.25
CA PHE A 101 -10.44 -3.49 -11.41
C PHE A 101 -10.83 -4.96 -11.27
N ILE A 102 -11.52 -5.48 -12.29
CA ILE A 102 -12.11 -6.82 -12.28
C ILE A 102 -11.44 -7.67 -13.36
N PRO A 103 -10.85 -8.83 -12.99
CA PRO A 103 -10.28 -9.76 -13.97
C PRO A 103 -11.33 -10.25 -14.98
N GLY A 104 -10.90 -10.53 -16.20
CA GLY A 104 -11.70 -11.31 -17.14
C GLY A 104 -11.95 -12.74 -16.63
N GLY A 105 -13.05 -13.36 -17.06
CA GLY A 105 -13.40 -14.71 -16.70
C GLY A 105 -14.65 -14.83 -15.82
N LYS A 106 -14.94 -16.08 -15.37
CA LYS A 106 -16.20 -16.39 -14.69
C LYS A 106 -16.20 -16.04 -13.20
N GLY A 107 -15.05 -16.05 -12.52
CA GLY A 107 -14.97 -15.93 -11.05
C GLY A 107 -15.60 -17.12 -10.31
N PRO A 108 -15.89 -17.05 -9.00
CA PRO A 108 -15.56 -15.90 -8.16
C PRO A 108 -14.06 -15.74 -7.92
N PHE A 109 -13.59 -14.51 -7.84
CA PHE A 109 -12.19 -14.16 -7.62
C PHE A 109 -11.95 -13.74 -6.18
N PRO A 110 -10.75 -13.96 -5.62
CA PRO A 110 -10.35 -13.28 -4.40
C PRO A 110 -10.30 -11.77 -4.66
N ALA A 111 -10.49 -10.98 -3.60
CA ALA A 111 -10.41 -9.52 -3.70
C ALA A 111 -9.30 -8.94 -2.84
N ALA A 112 -8.80 -7.77 -3.23
CA ALA A 112 -7.83 -6.99 -2.51
C ALA A 112 -8.30 -5.54 -2.37
N LEU A 113 -8.48 -5.09 -1.14
CA LEU A 113 -8.65 -3.68 -0.81
C LEU A 113 -7.28 -3.02 -0.78
N ILE A 114 -7.10 -1.91 -1.50
CA ILE A 114 -5.85 -1.19 -1.61
C ILE A 114 -5.98 0.19 -0.96
N ILE A 115 -5.15 0.45 0.05
CA ILE A 115 -5.20 1.66 0.87
C ILE A 115 -3.94 2.48 0.65
N HIS A 116 -4.09 3.72 0.19
CA HIS A 116 -2.95 4.58 -0.10
C HIS A 116 -2.26 5.10 1.17
N GLY A 117 -0.97 5.42 1.05
CA GLY A 117 -0.22 6.16 2.03
C GLY A 117 -0.30 7.68 1.83
N GLY A 118 0.38 8.42 2.68
CA GLY A 118 0.44 9.88 2.63
C GLY A 118 0.35 10.53 4.02
N GLY A 119 0.79 9.81 5.06
CA GLY A 119 0.81 10.33 6.44
C GLY A 119 -0.56 10.64 7.02
N TRP A 120 -1.64 10.04 6.46
CA TRP A 120 -3.04 10.31 6.79
C TRP A 120 -3.53 11.72 6.45
N ILE A 121 -2.68 12.60 5.92
CA ILE A 121 -2.97 14.01 5.62
C ILE A 121 -3.03 14.32 4.13
N LYS A 122 -2.59 13.41 3.26
CA LYS A 122 -2.57 13.57 1.80
C LYS A 122 -2.60 12.22 1.08
N GLY A 123 -2.91 12.29 -0.20
CA GLY A 123 -2.99 11.11 -1.09
C GLY A 123 -4.41 10.83 -1.52
N ASP A 124 -4.53 9.95 -2.49
CA ASP A 124 -5.78 9.52 -3.09
C ASP A 124 -5.65 8.10 -3.66
N LYS A 125 -6.78 7.53 -4.08
CA LYS A 125 -6.86 6.19 -4.69
C LYS A 125 -6.03 6.03 -5.97
N MET A 126 -5.77 7.14 -6.70
CA MET A 126 -5.02 7.11 -7.95
C MET A 126 -3.57 6.67 -7.75
N LYS A 127 -3.02 6.90 -6.55
CA LYS A 127 -1.64 6.55 -6.19
C LYS A 127 -1.32 5.07 -6.35
N PHE A 128 -2.33 4.21 -6.14
CA PHE A 128 -2.18 2.76 -6.23
C PHE A 128 -2.99 2.13 -7.39
N ARG A 129 -3.46 2.93 -8.34
CA ARG A 129 -4.21 2.44 -9.52
C ARG A 129 -3.39 1.41 -10.31
N ALA A 130 -2.09 1.64 -10.50
CA ALA A 130 -1.20 0.68 -11.16
C ALA A 130 -1.14 -0.67 -10.43
N MET A 131 -1.06 -0.65 -9.09
CA MET A 131 -1.13 -1.86 -8.28
C MET A 131 -2.47 -2.56 -8.47
N GLY A 132 -3.56 -1.81 -8.52
CA GLY A 132 -4.90 -2.36 -8.77
C GLY A 132 -4.98 -3.13 -10.08
N VAL A 133 -4.47 -2.57 -11.16
CA VAL A 133 -4.39 -3.24 -12.47
C VAL A 133 -3.51 -4.49 -12.42
N GLU A 134 -2.32 -4.42 -11.77
CA GLU A 134 -1.44 -5.58 -11.64
C GLU A 134 -2.08 -6.72 -10.82
N MET A 135 -2.85 -6.41 -9.78
CA MET A 135 -3.60 -7.42 -9.05
C MET A 135 -4.71 -8.04 -9.90
N ALA A 136 -5.42 -7.23 -10.69
CA ALA A 136 -6.43 -7.75 -11.60
C ALA A 136 -5.83 -8.67 -12.67
N LYS A 137 -4.67 -8.36 -13.23
CA LYS A 137 -3.92 -9.24 -14.13
C LYS A 137 -3.58 -10.60 -13.51
N ARG A 138 -3.45 -10.65 -12.18
CA ARG A 138 -3.15 -11.87 -11.41
C ARG A 138 -4.40 -12.57 -10.88
N GLY A 139 -5.59 -12.16 -11.31
CA GLY A 139 -6.85 -12.82 -10.94
C GLY A 139 -7.47 -12.35 -9.62
N TYR A 140 -7.12 -11.17 -9.13
CA TYR A 140 -7.77 -10.55 -7.98
C TYR A 140 -8.71 -9.44 -8.43
N VAL A 141 -9.91 -9.37 -7.90
CA VAL A 141 -10.65 -8.11 -7.95
C VAL A 141 -9.97 -7.14 -7.00
N SER A 142 -9.53 -6.00 -7.48
CA SER A 142 -8.86 -5.00 -6.64
C SER A 142 -9.70 -3.73 -6.53
N MET A 143 -9.69 -3.11 -5.35
CA MET A 143 -10.39 -1.87 -5.05
C MET A 143 -9.44 -0.89 -4.38
N ALA A 144 -9.01 0.14 -5.10
CA ALA A 144 -8.25 1.25 -4.54
C ALA A 144 -9.21 2.32 -4.01
N ILE A 145 -9.03 2.75 -2.78
CA ILE A 145 -9.97 3.64 -2.09
C ILE A 145 -9.36 4.99 -1.70
N ASP A 146 -10.20 6.02 -1.69
CA ASP A 146 -10.00 7.20 -0.87
C ASP A 146 -10.48 6.91 0.55
N TYR A 147 -9.93 7.58 1.53
CA TYR A 147 -10.42 7.62 2.90
C TYR A 147 -10.31 9.06 3.43
N ARG A 148 -11.13 9.45 4.40
CA ARG A 148 -11.07 10.79 4.97
C ARG A 148 -9.71 11.04 5.61
N LEU A 149 -9.07 12.12 5.18
CA LEU A 149 -7.80 12.57 5.68
C LEU A 149 -7.97 13.26 7.04
N ALA A 150 -6.89 13.41 7.79
CA ALA A 150 -6.92 13.95 9.15
C ALA A 150 -7.47 15.39 9.23
N GLU A 151 -7.31 16.18 8.16
CA GLU A 151 -7.88 17.52 8.06
C GLU A 151 -9.39 17.51 7.77
N GLU A 152 -9.91 16.44 7.15
CA GLU A 152 -11.35 16.28 6.89
C GLU A 152 -12.09 15.76 8.13
N ALA A 153 -11.49 14.81 8.84
CA ALA A 153 -12.09 14.23 10.04
C ALA A 153 -11.02 13.53 10.92
N PRO A 154 -11.10 13.68 12.24
CA PRO A 154 -10.14 13.05 13.16
C PRO A 154 -10.27 11.53 13.17
N PHE A 155 -9.21 10.86 13.64
CA PHE A 155 -9.30 9.42 13.96
C PHE A 155 -10.48 9.16 14.91
N PRO A 156 -11.28 8.11 14.69
CA PRO A 156 -11.09 6.97 13.81
C PRO A 156 -11.83 7.03 12.46
N ALA A 157 -12.04 8.21 11.89
CA ALA A 157 -12.82 8.36 10.64
C ALA A 157 -12.23 7.55 9.49
N ASN A 158 -10.92 7.63 9.28
CA ASN A 158 -10.20 6.93 8.21
C ASN A 158 -10.33 5.41 8.29
N ILE A 159 -10.19 4.81 9.46
CA ILE A 159 -10.37 3.36 9.62
C ILE A 159 -11.83 2.94 9.44
N ARG A 160 -12.79 3.76 9.85
CA ARG A 160 -14.23 3.53 9.59
C ARG A 160 -14.54 3.51 8.09
N ASP A 161 -13.87 4.34 7.31
CA ASP A 161 -13.99 4.36 5.85
C ASP A 161 -13.43 3.07 5.25
N CYS A 162 -12.29 2.59 5.73
CA CYS A 162 -11.73 1.30 5.31
C CYS A 162 -12.67 0.13 5.63
N HIS A 163 -13.29 0.11 6.81
CA HIS A 163 -14.32 -0.88 7.15
C HIS A 163 -15.56 -0.78 6.23
N ALA A 164 -15.97 0.45 5.87
CA ALA A 164 -17.07 0.65 4.92
C ALA A 164 -16.72 0.08 3.55
N ALA A 165 -15.49 0.24 3.08
CA ALA A 165 -15.02 -0.33 1.82
C ALA A 165 -15.04 -1.86 1.82
N VAL A 166 -14.63 -2.51 2.91
CA VAL A 166 -14.74 -3.98 3.05
C VAL A 166 -16.19 -4.43 3.01
N ARG A 167 -17.09 -3.73 3.72
CA ARG A 167 -18.54 -4.02 3.67
C ARG A 167 -19.10 -3.84 2.26
N TYR A 168 -18.67 -2.79 1.55
CA TYR A 168 -19.06 -2.54 0.18
C TYR A 168 -18.66 -3.69 -0.75
N LEU A 169 -17.42 -4.17 -0.68
CA LEU A 169 -16.96 -5.33 -1.47
C LEU A 169 -17.80 -6.57 -1.18
N ARG A 170 -18.09 -6.87 0.09
CA ARG A 170 -18.93 -8.01 0.48
C ARG A 170 -20.37 -7.88 -0.02
N ALA A 171 -20.97 -6.72 0.13
CA ALA A 171 -22.34 -6.46 -0.32
C ALA A 171 -22.49 -6.56 -1.84
N HIS A 172 -21.43 -6.24 -2.59
CA HIS A 172 -21.43 -6.28 -4.05
C HIS A 172 -20.64 -7.46 -4.62
N ALA A 173 -20.40 -8.50 -3.83
CA ALA A 173 -19.56 -9.64 -4.23
C ALA A 173 -20.06 -10.30 -5.52
N GLN A 174 -21.35 -10.54 -5.65
CA GLN A 174 -21.92 -11.12 -6.87
C GLN A 174 -21.72 -10.21 -8.09
N LYS A 175 -21.98 -8.90 -7.94
CA LYS A 175 -21.84 -7.91 -9.02
C LYS A 175 -20.42 -7.86 -9.57
N TYR A 176 -19.42 -7.93 -8.70
CA TYR A 176 -18.00 -7.82 -9.06
C TYR A 176 -17.30 -9.19 -9.15
N LYS A 177 -18.05 -10.29 -9.09
CA LYS A 177 -17.53 -11.66 -9.18
C LYS A 177 -16.49 -11.98 -8.07
N ILE A 178 -16.72 -11.49 -6.86
CA ILE A 178 -15.84 -11.65 -5.70
C ILE A 178 -16.25 -12.90 -4.88
N ASP A 179 -15.27 -13.64 -4.38
CA ASP A 179 -15.48 -14.57 -3.26
C ASP A 179 -15.48 -13.74 -1.95
N PRO A 180 -16.65 -13.57 -1.29
CA PRO A 180 -16.75 -12.70 -0.11
C PRO A 180 -15.94 -13.20 1.10
N ASN A 181 -15.49 -14.47 1.06
CA ASN A 181 -14.67 -15.08 2.11
C ASN A 181 -13.16 -14.91 1.86
N LYS A 182 -12.78 -14.38 0.69
CA LYS A 182 -11.38 -14.19 0.28
C LYS A 182 -11.09 -12.72 -0.04
N ILE A 183 -11.25 -11.86 0.95
CA ILE A 183 -10.94 -10.43 0.83
C ILE A 183 -9.71 -10.14 1.68
N GLY A 184 -8.61 -9.81 1.01
CA GLY A 184 -7.38 -9.33 1.64
C GLY A 184 -7.27 -7.82 1.59
N VAL A 185 -6.30 -7.28 2.32
CA VAL A 185 -6.00 -5.86 2.36
C VAL A 185 -4.51 -5.62 2.12
N VAL A 186 -4.19 -4.59 1.39
CA VAL A 186 -2.82 -4.14 1.14
C VAL A 186 -2.75 -2.62 1.27
N GLY A 187 -1.65 -2.12 1.80
CA GLY A 187 -1.46 -0.68 1.93
C GLY A 187 0.00 -0.30 2.02
N GLY A 188 0.30 0.96 1.73
CA GLY A 188 1.63 1.54 1.84
C GLY A 188 1.71 2.59 2.94
N SER A 189 2.74 2.59 3.81
CA SER A 189 2.96 3.60 4.85
C SER A 189 1.70 3.78 5.74
N ALA A 190 1.08 4.96 5.77
CA ALA A 190 -0.18 5.20 6.50
C ALA A 190 -1.29 4.21 6.11
N GLY A 191 -1.36 3.79 4.83
CA GLY A 191 -2.29 2.76 4.36
C GLY A 191 -1.97 1.37 4.92
N ALA A 192 -0.69 1.05 5.12
CA ALA A 192 -0.28 -0.21 5.76
C ALA A 192 -0.70 -0.25 7.25
N HIS A 193 -0.60 0.89 7.94
CA HIS A 193 -1.12 1.01 9.31
C HIS A 193 -2.64 0.76 9.36
N LEU A 194 -3.40 1.39 8.45
CA LEU A 194 -4.85 1.16 8.34
C LEU A 194 -5.19 -0.29 7.96
N ALA A 195 -4.39 -0.90 7.08
CA ALA A 195 -4.53 -2.32 6.73
C ALA A 195 -4.30 -3.23 7.94
N GLY A 196 -3.30 -2.95 8.77
CA GLY A 196 -3.05 -3.65 10.03
C GLY A 196 -4.23 -3.54 10.99
N LEU A 197 -4.80 -2.33 11.16
CA LEU A 197 -5.98 -2.11 12.00
C LEU A 197 -7.25 -2.82 11.50
N LEU A 198 -7.37 -3.07 10.18
CA LEU A 198 -8.48 -3.83 9.61
C LEU A 198 -8.39 -5.33 9.90
N ALA A 199 -7.19 -5.84 10.15
CA ALA A 199 -6.92 -7.26 10.36
C ALA A 199 -7.02 -7.68 11.83
N THR A 200 -7.14 -6.72 12.76
CA THR A 200 -7.29 -6.94 14.21
C THR A 200 -8.73 -6.75 14.66
#